data_a6fdbef801cd97910569b772e6c39975
#
_entry.id   a6fdbef801cd97910569b772e6c39975
#
_cell.length_a   1.000
_cell.length_b   1.000
_cell.length_c   1.000
_cell.angle_alpha   90.00
_cell.angle_beta   90.00
_cell.angle_gamma   90.00
#
_symmetry.space_group_name_H-M   'P 1'
#
loop_
_entity.id
_entity.type
_entity.pdbx_description
1 polymer ?
#
loop_
_entity_poly.entity_id
_entity_poly.type
_entity_poly.pdbx_seq_one_letter_code
_entity_poly.pdbx_strand_id
1 'polypeptide(L)'
;PRPLPSCQVGLPFGATLPTILPPMLSPFSLIKTPTNASLIAAAIQASEVQIWTDIDGMHNNDPRVVDKTVAIEQLSFDEAAELAYFGAKILHPTCIWPAQQGNIPVKLLNTMQPSAVGTVIKKEAGSTGVKAVAAKDGIIAIKIKSSRMLLAYGFLRKIFEVFEKYKTPIDMVTTSEVAVSVTIDSDLHLDEIIAELNNIASIEVEKNQTIISIVGNEIAKTDA
;
A
#
# COMPACT_ATOMS: atom_id res chain seq x y z
N PRO A 1 8.49 -33.54 -15.47
CA PRO A 1 8.28 -32.48 -14.48
C PRO A 1 6.78 -32.19 -14.44
N ARG A 2 6.16 -32.41 -13.28
CA ARG A 2 4.76 -32.02 -13.08
C ARG A 2 4.69 -30.52 -12.97
N PRO A 3 3.68 -29.83 -13.58
CA PRO A 3 3.51 -28.40 -13.39
C PRO A 3 3.25 -28.13 -11.89
N LEU A 4 3.86 -27.06 -11.38
CA LEU A 4 3.66 -26.61 -10.00
C LEU A 4 2.19 -26.17 -9.82
N PRO A 5 1.59 -26.39 -8.64
CA PRO A 5 0.20 -26.01 -8.39
C PRO A 5 0.03 -24.47 -8.42
N SER A 6 -1.07 -24.01 -9.01
CA SER A 6 -1.53 -22.62 -8.89
C SER A 6 -2.43 -22.47 -7.68
N CYS A 7 -2.32 -21.34 -6.98
CA CYS A 7 -3.21 -21.01 -5.87
C CYS A 7 -4.23 -19.95 -6.32
N GLN A 8 -5.51 -20.33 -6.32
CA GLN A 8 -6.62 -19.44 -6.68
C GLN A 8 -7.36 -19.00 -5.44
N VAL A 9 -7.55 -17.69 -5.28
CA VAL A 9 -8.39 -17.12 -4.24
C VAL A 9 -9.48 -16.29 -4.90
N GLY A 10 -10.69 -16.81 -4.86
CA GLY A 10 -11.89 -16.08 -5.20
C GLY A 10 -12.43 -15.34 -3.97
N LEU A 11 -12.83 -14.08 -4.12
CA LEU A 11 -13.67 -13.39 -3.16
C LEU A 11 -15.11 -13.46 -3.68
N PRO A 12 -15.90 -14.51 -3.34
CA PRO A 12 -17.30 -14.52 -3.71
C PRO A 12 -18.07 -13.72 -2.68
N PHE A 13 -18.90 -12.82 -3.12
CA PHE A 13 -20.06 -12.39 -2.34
C PHE A 13 -20.87 -13.66 -1.96
N GLY A 14 -20.76 -14.11 -0.72
CA GLY A 14 -21.69 -15.06 -0.12
C GLY A 14 -21.42 -16.57 -0.31
N ALA A 15 -20.28 -17.04 -0.78
CA ALA A 15 -20.03 -18.49 -0.89
C ALA A 15 -19.15 -19.02 0.25
N THR A 16 -19.65 -20.07 0.91
CA THR A 16 -18.92 -20.90 1.88
C THR A 16 -17.89 -21.77 1.16
N LEU A 17 -16.62 -21.64 1.54
CA LEU A 17 -15.55 -22.52 1.11
C LEU A 17 -15.81 -23.98 1.56
N PRO A 18 -15.59 -25.00 0.71
CA PRO A 18 -15.62 -26.37 1.17
C PRO A 18 -14.48 -26.63 2.14
N THR A 19 -14.84 -27.18 3.29
CA THR A 19 -13.97 -27.58 4.39
C THR A 19 -13.11 -28.78 3.96
N ILE A 20 -11.93 -28.54 3.41
CA ILE A 20 -10.90 -29.57 3.24
C ILE A 20 -9.59 -29.03 3.80
N LEU A 21 -9.52 -28.92 5.12
CA LEU A 21 -8.28 -28.78 5.88
C LEU A 21 -8.38 -29.67 7.11
N PRO A 22 -7.33 -30.42 7.45
CA PRO A 22 -7.35 -31.29 8.63
C PRO A 22 -7.49 -30.47 9.93
N PRO A 23 -8.06 -31.04 11.00
CA PRO A 23 -8.54 -30.32 12.20
C PRO A 23 -7.44 -29.83 13.16
N MET A 24 -6.22 -29.63 12.70
CA MET A 24 -5.07 -29.27 13.56
C MET A 24 -4.62 -27.80 13.47
N LEU A 25 -5.37 -26.92 12.80
CA LEU A 25 -5.05 -25.47 12.71
C LEU A 25 -6.22 -24.60 13.21
N SER A 26 -6.53 -24.70 14.47
CA SER A 26 -7.34 -23.73 15.19
C SER A 26 -6.47 -23.22 16.37
N PRO A 27 -6.24 -21.90 16.59
CA PRO A 27 -7.17 -20.81 16.30
C PRO A 27 -6.55 -19.69 15.42
N PHE A 28 -6.34 -19.93 14.17
CA PHE A 28 -6.22 -18.81 13.26
C PHE A 28 -7.64 -18.44 12.85
N SER A 29 -8.14 -17.32 13.34
CA SER A 29 -9.25 -16.61 12.73
C SER A 29 -9.00 -16.62 11.23
N LEU A 30 -9.90 -17.26 10.46
CA LEU A 30 -9.86 -17.20 8.99
C LEU A 30 -10.14 -15.75 8.60
N ILE A 31 -9.10 -14.93 8.62
CA ILE A 31 -9.13 -13.61 8.05
C ILE A 31 -9.31 -13.86 6.56
N LYS A 32 -10.48 -13.54 6.03
CA LYS A 32 -10.84 -13.60 4.61
C LYS A 32 -10.05 -12.53 3.84
N THR A 33 -8.73 -12.65 3.79
CA THR A 33 -7.88 -11.64 3.16
C THR A 33 -6.95 -12.29 2.14
N PRO A 34 -6.65 -11.60 1.05
CA PRO A 34 -5.64 -11.99 0.07
C PRO A 34 -4.29 -12.34 0.69
N THR A 35 -3.97 -11.80 1.88
CA THR A 35 -2.74 -12.10 2.64
C THR A 35 -2.56 -13.60 2.90
N ASN A 36 -3.63 -14.30 3.28
CA ASN A 36 -3.55 -15.74 3.55
C ASN A 36 -3.25 -16.56 2.29
N ALA A 37 -3.74 -16.12 1.14
CA ALA A 37 -3.43 -16.76 -0.14
C ALA A 37 -1.95 -16.66 -0.48
N SER A 38 -1.37 -15.49 -0.33
CA SER A 38 0.05 -15.27 -0.59
C SER A 38 0.95 -16.03 0.39
N LEU A 39 0.54 -16.14 1.67
CA LEU A 39 1.23 -16.97 2.66
C LEU A 39 1.19 -18.47 2.30
N ILE A 40 0.02 -18.97 1.93
CA ILE A 40 -0.13 -20.38 1.51
C ILE A 40 0.67 -20.62 0.24
N ALA A 41 0.57 -19.73 -0.75
CA ALA A 41 1.32 -19.84 -1.99
C ALA A 41 2.83 -19.89 -1.75
N ALA A 42 3.35 -19.05 -0.85
CA ALA A 42 4.74 -19.07 -0.45
C ALA A 42 5.12 -20.39 0.22
N ALA A 43 4.27 -20.92 1.11
CA ALA A 43 4.52 -22.17 1.82
C ALA A 43 4.55 -23.40 0.89
N ILE A 44 3.69 -23.43 -0.14
CA ILE A 44 3.63 -24.56 -1.11
C ILE A 44 4.49 -24.29 -2.36
N GLN A 45 5.20 -23.18 -2.43
CA GLN A 45 5.97 -22.73 -3.61
C GLN A 45 5.12 -22.74 -4.89
N ALA A 46 3.95 -22.10 -4.84
CA ALA A 46 3.04 -22.03 -5.97
C ALA A 46 3.69 -21.32 -7.17
N SER A 47 3.25 -21.66 -8.38
CA SER A 47 3.71 -21.00 -9.61
C SER A 47 3.17 -19.58 -9.76
N GLU A 48 1.98 -19.29 -9.20
CA GLU A 48 1.33 -17.98 -9.19
C GLU A 48 0.24 -17.91 -8.12
N VAL A 49 -0.13 -16.66 -7.74
CA VAL A 49 -1.32 -16.34 -6.93
C VAL A 49 -2.33 -15.64 -7.82
N GLN A 50 -3.56 -16.11 -7.84
CA GLN A 50 -4.65 -15.43 -8.55
C GLN A 50 -5.62 -14.83 -7.53
N ILE A 51 -5.89 -13.54 -7.67
CA ILE A 51 -6.87 -12.79 -6.87
C ILE A 51 -7.99 -12.37 -7.80
N TRP A 52 -9.16 -12.94 -7.60
CA TRP A 52 -10.35 -12.66 -8.37
C TRP A 52 -11.22 -11.64 -7.63
N THR A 53 -11.53 -10.54 -8.30
CA THR A 53 -12.28 -9.39 -7.76
C THR A 53 -13.34 -8.93 -8.76
N ASP A 54 -14.02 -7.84 -8.48
CA ASP A 54 -15.05 -7.23 -9.34
C ASP A 54 -14.50 -6.20 -10.34
N ILE A 55 -13.18 -6.02 -10.35
CA ILE A 55 -12.49 -5.10 -11.26
C ILE A 55 -11.47 -5.84 -12.12
N ASP A 56 -11.16 -5.28 -13.28
CA ASP A 56 -10.31 -5.87 -14.31
C ASP A 56 -8.81 -5.63 -14.12
N GLY A 57 -8.39 -5.30 -12.90
CA GLY A 57 -7.00 -5.07 -12.54
C GLY A 57 -6.75 -3.75 -11.83
N MET A 58 -5.49 -3.39 -11.63
CA MET A 58 -5.09 -2.06 -11.15
C MET A 58 -5.10 -1.08 -12.32
N HIS A 59 -5.69 0.09 -12.11
CA HIS A 59 -5.82 1.13 -13.13
C HIS A 59 -4.80 2.25 -12.95
N ASN A 60 -4.53 2.97 -14.02
CA ASN A 60 -3.64 4.13 -14.02
C ASN A 60 -4.19 5.32 -13.22
N ASN A 61 -5.46 5.27 -12.82
CA ASN A 61 -6.13 6.21 -11.93
C ASN A 61 -7.34 5.53 -11.25
N ASP A 62 -7.95 6.17 -10.26
CA ASP A 62 -9.17 5.66 -9.63
C ASP A 62 -10.38 5.85 -10.57
N PRO A 63 -11.03 4.77 -11.04
CA PRO A 63 -12.18 4.86 -11.95
C PRO A 63 -13.41 5.52 -11.30
N ARG A 64 -13.43 5.69 -9.97
CA ARG A 64 -14.50 6.41 -9.25
C ARG A 64 -14.34 7.93 -9.35
N VAL A 65 -13.14 8.42 -9.68
CA VAL A 65 -12.78 9.83 -9.77
C VAL A 65 -12.56 10.26 -11.21
N VAL A 66 -12.04 9.36 -12.05
CA VAL A 66 -11.72 9.63 -13.45
C VAL A 66 -12.49 8.68 -14.35
N ASP A 67 -13.34 9.22 -15.23
CA ASP A 67 -14.22 8.43 -16.11
C ASP A 67 -13.45 7.54 -17.11
N LYS A 68 -12.24 7.95 -17.51
CA LYS A 68 -11.43 7.22 -18.49
C LYS A 68 -10.15 6.73 -17.87
N THR A 69 -10.18 5.53 -17.33
CA THR A 69 -9.00 4.85 -16.81
C THR A 69 -8.63 3.66 -17.68
N VAL A 70 -7.38 3.26 -17.62
CA VAL A 70 -6.84 2.10 -18.34
C VAL A 70 -6.23 1.14 -17.34
N ALA A 71 -6.57 -0.15 -17.46
CA ALA A 71 -5.97 -1.20 -16.65
C ALA A 71 -4.47 -1.33 -16.98
N ILE A 72 -3.65 -1.49 -15.96
CA ILE A 72 -2.21 -1.64 -16.08
C ILE A 72 -1.91 -3.14 -16.18
N GLU A 73 -1.34 -3.58 -17.30
CA GLU A 73 -1.07 -5.00 -17.52
C GLU A 73 0.01 -5.56 -16.59
N GLN A 74 1.04 -4.77 -16.28
CA GLN A 74 2.17 -5.23 -15.47
C GLN A 74 2.64 -4.16 -14.48
N LEU A 75 2.83 -4.58 -13.22
CA LEU A 75 3.41 -3.79 -12.15
C LEU A 75 4.52 -4.57 -11.44
N SER A 76 5.52 -3.86 -10.94
CA SER A 76 6.42 -4.43 -9.95
C SER A 76 5.70 -4.55 -8.58
N PHE A 77 6.26 -5.34 -7.66
CA PHE A 77 5.72 -5.42 -6.30
C PHE A 77 5.75 -4.06 -5.60
N ASP A 78 6.80 -3.27 -5.81
CA ASP A 78 6.96 -1.96 -5.20
C ASP A 78 5.95 -0.96 -5.77
N GLU A 79 5.79 -0.90 -7.11
CA GLU A 79 4.76 -0.08 -7.76
C GLU A 79 3.34 -0.45 -7.30
N ALA A 80 3.05 -1.75 -7.18
CA ALA A 80 1.75 -2.21 -6.72
C ALA A 80 1.50 -1.87 -5.24
N ALA A 81 2.53 -1.93 -4.39
CA ALA A 81 2.44 -1.54 -2.99
C ALA A 81 2.18 -0.04 -2.83
N GLU A 82 2.89 0.81 -3.58
CA GLU A 82 2.68 2.26 -3.57
C GLU A 82 1.28 2.64 -4.08
N LEU A 83 0.86 2.05 -5.20
CA LEU A 83 -0.46 2.31 -5.76
C LEU A 83 -1.58 1.87 -4.81
N ALA A 84 -1.40 0.72 -4.12
CA ALA A 84 -2.33 0.23 -3.13
C ALA A 84 -2.40 1.11 -1.87
N TYR A 85 -1.28 1.69 -1.46
CA TYR A 85 -1.21 2.56 -0.28
C TYR A 85 -1.86 3.93 -0.53
N PHE A 86 -1.58 4.54 -1.67
CA PHE A 86 -2.00 5.92 -1.96
C PHE A 86 -3.34 6.04 -2.70
N GLY A 87 -3.97 4.96 -3.18
CA GLY A 87 -5.23 5.16 -3.89
C GLY A 87 -6.03 3.93 -4.24
N ALA A 88 -5.39 2.90 -4.72
CA ALA A 88 -6.09 1.69 -5.15
C ALA A 88 -6.41 0.79 -3.94
N LYS A 89 -7.56 0.98 -3.30
CA LYS A 89 -8.04 0.10 -2.20
C LYS A 89 -8.35 -1.35 -2.63
N ILE A 90 -7.83 -1.76 -3.78
CA ILE A 90 -8.05 -3.07 -4.39
C ILE A 90 -7.25 -4.15 -3.68
N LEU A 91 -6.04 -3.81 -3.25
CA LEU A 91 -5.10 -4.74 -2.66
C LEU A 91 -4.40 -4.06 -1.48
N HIS A 92 -4.37 -4.73 -0.33
CA HIS A 92 -3.57 -4.22 0.79
C HIS A 92 -2.09 -4.59 0.58
N PRO A 93 -1.11 -3.70 0.83
CA PRO A 93 0.32 -3.99 0.62
C PRO A 93 0.81 -5.26 1.31
N THR A 94 0.29 -5.56 2.51
CA THR A 94 0.65 -6.79 3.24
C THR A 94 0.22 -8.07 2.53
N CYS A 95 -0.72 -7.98 1.58
CA CYS A 95 -1.21 -9.15 0.84
C CYS A 95 -0.19 -9.66 -0.18
N ILE A 96 0.65 -8.77 -0.71
CA ILE A 96 1.64 -9.12 -1.74
C ILE A 96 3.02 -9.44 -1.15
N TRP A 97 3.29 -9.02 0.09
CA TRP A 97 4.61 -9.21 0.70
C TRP A 97 5.09 -10.68 0.75
N PRO A 98 4.29 -11.70 1.15
CA PRO A 98 4.73 -13.08 1.12
C PRO A 98 5.03 -13.59 -0.30
N ALA A 99 4.24 -13.16 -1.29
CA ALA A 99 4.47 -13.50 -2.69
C ALA A 99 5.75 -12.83 -3.23
N GLN A 100 6.01 -11.58 -2.84
CA GLN A 100 7.25 -10.87 -3.15
C GLN A 100 8.48 -11.59 -2.61
N GLN A 101 8.44 -12.05 -1.34
CA GLN A 101 9.54 -12.81 -0.73
C GLN A 101 9.79 -14.15 -1.45
N GLY A 102 8.72 -14.82 -1.87
CA GLY A 102 8.79 -16.07 -2.65
C GLY A 102 9.04 -15.87 -4.14
N ASN A 103 9.13 -14.61 -4.62
CA ASN A 103 9.17 -14.27 -6.06
C ASN A 103 8.05 -14.94 -6.87
N ILE A 104 6.86 -15.02 -6.28
CA ILE A 104 5.66 -15.64 -6.87
C ILE A 104 4.81 -14.56 -7.52
N PRO A 105 4.53 -14.61 -8.82
CA PRO A 105 3.68 -13.63 -9.50
C PRO A 105 2.26 -13.61 -8.90
N VAL A 106 1.68 -12.42 -8.77
CA VAL A 106 0.30 -12.22 -8.34
C VAL A 106 -0.50 -11.67 -9.52
N LYS A 107 -1.62 -12.33 -9.86
CA LYS A 107 -2.54 -11.87 -10.91
C LYS A 107 -3.83 -11.36 -10.29
N LEU A 108 -4.21 -10.15 -10.66
CA LEU A 108 -5.52 -9.57 -10.35
C LEU A 108 -6.44 -9.77 -11.54
N LEU A 109 -7.56 -10.45 -11.34
CA LEU A 109 -8.46 -10.88 -12.40
C LEU A 109 -9.91 -10.52 -12.07
N ASN A 110 -10.71 -10.26 -13.10
CA ASN A 110 -12.11 -9.91 -12.95
C ASN A 110 -13.01 -11.15 -12.99
N THR A 111 -13.74 -11.40 -11.90
CA THR A 111 -14.69 -12.50 -11.79
C THR A 111 -15.86 -12.36 -12.78
N MET A 112 -16.28 -11.12 -13.05
CA MET A 112 -17.39 -10.84 -13.95
C MET A 112 -16.97 -10.81 -15.42
N GLN A 113 -15.66 -10.66 -15.69
CA GLN A 113 -15.07 -10.64 -17.02
C GLN A 113 -13.79 -11.49 -17.04
N PRO A 114 -13.90 -12.82 -17.01
CA PRO A 114 -12.73 -13.71 -16.93
C PRO A 114 -11.79 -13.64 -18.14
N SER A 115 -12.26 -13.08 -19.26
CA SER A 115 -11.46 -12.83 -20.47
C SER A 115 -10.62 -11.56 -20.43
N ALA A 116 -10.84 -10.69 -19.43
CA ALA A 116 -10.01 -9.50 -19.23
C ALA A 116 -8.58 -9.90 -18.88
N VAL A 117 -7.58 -9.16 -19.41
CA VAL A 117 -6.15 -9.47 -19.22
C VAL A 117 -5.74 -9.38 -17.75
N GLY A 118 -6.36 -8.46 -17.00
CA GLY A 118 -6.02 -8.20 -15.60
C GLY A 118 -4.66 -7.53 -15.42
N THR A 119 -4.18 -7.51 -14.17
CA THR A 119 -2.85 -6.98 -13.82
C THR A 119 -1.96 -8.11 -13.30
N VAL A 120 -0.75 -8.22 -13.81
CA VAL A 120 0.29 -9.13 -13.31
C VAL A 120 1.29 -8.35 -12.47
N ILE A 121 1.41 -8.71 -11.20
CA ILE A 121 2.38 -8.13 -10.27
C ILE A 121 3.54 -9.13 -10.13
N LYS A 122 4.76 -8.70 -10.44
CA LYS A 122 5.96 -9.54 -10.40
C LYS A 122 7.20 -8.70 -10.04
N LYS A 123 8.33 -9.34 -9.82
CA LYS A 123 9.56 -8.66 -9.39
C LYS A 123 10.03 -7.56 -10.35
N GLU A 124 9.95 -7.81 -11.66
CA GLU A 124 10.37 -6.86 -12.68
C GLU A 124 9.19 -6.56 -13.61
N ALA A 125 8.74 -5.33 -13.62
CA ALA A 125 7.77 -4.84 -14.60
C ALA A 125 8.53 -4.26 -15.78
N GLY A 126 8.30 -4.80 -16.96
CA GLY A 126 9.12 -4.54 -18.16
C GLY A 126 8.96 -3.16 -18.81
N SER A 127 8.24 -2.19 -18.20
CA SER A 127 8.09 -0.82 -18.74
C SER A 127 8.64 0.21 -17.77
N THR A 128 9.39 1.18 -18.31
CA THR A 128 9.87 2.39 -17.62
C THR A 128 8.87 3.54 -17.79
N GLY A 129 8.94 4.52 -16.91
CA GLY A 129 8.10 5.72 -16.96
C GLY A 129 6.90 5.69 -16.01
N VAL A 130 6.03 6.69 -16.14
CA VAL A 130 4.84 6.86 -15.32
C VAL A 130 3.77 5.84 -15.73
N LYS A 131 3.25 5.09 -14.75
CA LYS A 131 2.20 4.09 -14.96
C LYS A 131 0.86 4.51 -14.38
N ALA A 132 0.88 5.19 -13.23
CA ALA A 132 -0.32 5.57 -12.53
C ALA A 132 -0.15 6.87 -11.76
N VAL A 133 -1.29 7.48 -11.46
CA VAL A 133 -1.42 8.57 -10.48
C VAL A 133 -2.44 8.14 -9.43
N ALA A 134 -2.03 8.17 -8.18
CA ALA A 134 -2.89 7.87 -7.04
C ALA A 134 -3.12 9.12 -6.20
N ALA A 135 -4.29 9.22 -5.57
CA ALA A 135 -4.62 10.29 -4.65
C ALA A 135 -5.20 9.73 -3.36
N LYS A 136 -4.76 10.26 -2.22
CA LYS A 136 -5.25 9.91 -0.89
C LYS A 136 -5.72 11.17 -0.20
N ASP A 137 -7.03 11.29 0.01
CA ASP A 137 -7.67 12.42 0.68
C ASP A 137 -7.73 12.23 2.20
N GLY A 138 -8.09 13.32 2.89
CA GLY A 138 -8.30 13.30 4.35
C GLY A 138 -7.01 13.33 5.14
N ILE A 139 -5.91 13.70 4.52
CA ILE A 139 -4.59 13.80 5.14
C ILE A 139 -4.50 15.01 6.07
N ILE A 140 -3.78 14.84 7.15
CA ILE A 140 -3.41 15.91 8.08
C ILE A 140 -1.91 16.16 7.93
N ALA A 141 -1.56 17.36 7.51
CA ALA A 141 -0.17 17.80 7.43
C ALA A 141 0.21 18.55 8.71
N ILE A 142 1.25 18.12 9.39
CA ILE A 142 1.77 18.71 10.63
C ILE A 142 3.16 19.27 10.33
N LYS A 143 3.29 20.57 10.37
CA LYS A 143 4.55 21.28 10.14
C LYS A 143 5.16 21.70 11.48
N ILE A 144 6.33 21.17 11.77
CA ILE A 144 7.07 21.29 13.02
C ILE A 144 8.26 22.20 12.77
N LYS A 145 8.19 23.45 13.24
CA LYS A 145 9.22 24.46 13.03
C LYS A 145 10.05 24.67 14.29
N SER A 146 11.38 24.62 14.18
CA SER A 146 12.26 24.90 15.30
C SER A 146 13.59 25.51 14.83
N SER A 147 13.89 26.69 15.32
CA SER A 147 15.21 27.34 15.13
C SER A 147 16.35 26.56 15.80
N ARG A 148 16.02 25.66 16.77
CA ARG A 148 16.98 24.80 17.47
C ARG A 148 17.39 23.58 16.64
N MET A 149 16.71 23.28 15.53
CA MET A 149 16.98 22.13 14.68
C MET A 149 18.36 22.18 14.04
N LEU A 150 18.82 23.37 13.65
CA LEU A 150 20.08 23.63 12.94
C LEU A 150 21.33 23.13 13.70
N LEU A 151 21.27 22.97 15.03
CA LEU A 151 22.42 22.59 15.86
C LEU A 151 22.10 21.45 16.86
N ALA A 152 20.89 20.85 16.77
CA ALA A 152 20.43 19.88 17.76
C ALA A 152 20.49 18.46 17.23
N TYR A 153 21.44 17.67 17.73
CA TYR A 153 21.43 16.22 17.50
C TYR A 153 20.18 15.58 18.14
N GLY A 154 19.54 14.67 17.40
CA GLY A 154 18.41 13.86 17.90
C GLY A 154 17.07 14.58 17.87
N PHE A 155 16.93 15.73 17.19
CA PHE A 155 15.64 16.43 17.08
C PHE A 155 14.58 15.57 16.38
N LEU A 156 14.91 14.96 15.25
CA LEU A 156 14.02 14.04 14.54
C LEU A 156 13.59 12.84 15.40
N ARG A 157 14.53 12.27 16.17
CA ARG A 157 14.21 11.18 17.10
C ARG A 157 13.11 11.57 18.08
N LYS A 158 13.19 12.75 18.68
CA LYS A 158 12.17 13.24 19.63
C LYS A 158 10.80 13.41 18.97
N ILE A 159 10.77 13.87 17.72
CA ILE A 159 9.51 13.95 16.96
C ILE A 159 8.92 12.55 16.78
N PHE A 160 9.69 11.60 16.25
CA PHE A 160 9.19 10.26 15.98
C PHE A 160 8.82 9.47 17.26
N GLU A 161 9.52 9.70 18.38
CA GLU A 161 9.15 9.14 19.68
C GLU A 161 7.74 9.56 20.13
N VAL A 162 7.30 10.78 19.80
CA VAL A 162 5.93 11.23 20.10
C VAL A 162 4.93 10.45 19.26
N PHE A 163 5.15 10.30 17.95
CA PHE A 163 4.24 9.52 17.09
C PHE A 163 4.22 8.03 17.47
N GLU A 164 5.37 7.45 17.84
CA GLU A 164 5.48 6.08 18.34
C GLU A 164 4.67 5.88 19.62
N LYS A 165 4.81 6.79 20.59
CA LYS A 165 4.09 6.76 21.87
C LYS A 165 2.58 6.68 21.67
N TYR A 166 2.04 7.44 20.71
CA TYR A 166 0.61 7.46 20.37
C TYR A 166 0.24 6.47 19.27
N LYS A 167 1.18 5.58 18.85
CA LYS A 167 0.96 4.56 17.83
C LYS A 167 0.34 5.11 16.54
N THR A 168 0.73 6.32 16.17
CA THR A 168 0.22 7.02 14.99
C THR A 168 1.21 6.83 13.85
N PRO A 169 0.83 6.11 12.77
CA PRO A 169 1.67 5.93 11.60
C PRO A 169 1.84 7.26 10.86
N ILE A 170 3.03 7.43 10.28
CA ILE A 170 3.37 8.60 9.46
C ILE A 170 3.42 8.14 8.01
N ASP A 171 2.72 8.85 7.11
CA ASP A 171 2.69 8.54 5.68
C ASP A 171 3.91 9.11 4.95
N MET A 172 4.15 10.41 5.12
CA MET A 172 5.25 11.12 4.46
C MET A 172 6.01 11.99 5.45
N VAL A 173 7.30 12.16 5.20
CA VAL A 173 8.17 13.05 5.94
C VAL A 173 8.96 13.91 4.96
N THR A 174 8.94 15.21 5.17
CA THR A 174 9.79 16.16 4.46
C THR A 174 10.56 16.98 5.46
N THR A 175 11.85 17.16 5.26
CA THR A 175 12.71 17.90 6.16
C THR A 175 13.40 19.06 5.43
N SER A 176 13.58 20.16 6.15
CA SER A 176 14.45 21.27 5.78
C SER A 176 15.37 21.60 6.96
N GLU A 177 16.21 22.62 6.85
CA GLU A 177 17.11 23.04 7.93
C GLU A 177 16.38 23.51 9.19
N VAL A 178 15.15 24.01 9.05
CA VAL A 178 14.41 24.67 10.14
C VAL A 178 13.02 24.09 10.40
N ALA A 179 12.60 23.10 9.61
CA ALA A 179 11.26 22.51 9.72
C ALA A 179 11.25 21.03 9.32
N VAL A 180 10.35 20.29 9.97
CA VAL A 180 9.94 18.94 9.58
C VAL A 180 8.45 18.98 9.31
N SER A 181 8.03 18.48 8.14
CA SER A 181 6.63 18.27 7.83
C SER A 181 6.36 16.77 7.81
N VAL A 182 5.36 16.35 8.55
CA VAL A 182 4.88 14.95 8.56
C VAL A 182 3.41 14.92 8.17
N THR A 183 2.99 13.84 7.55
CA THR A 183 1.58 13.62 7.23
C THR A 183 1.07 12.36 7.91
N ILE A 184 -0.18 12.42 8.37
CA ILE A 184 -0.90 11.30 8.99
C ILE A 184 -2.31 11.22 8.40
N ASP A 185 -2.93 10.05 8.47
CA ASP A 185 -4.29 9.79 7.96
C ASP A 185 -5.34 9.62 9.07
N SER A 186 -4.93 9.76 10.33
CA SER A 186 -5.83 9.62 11.49
C SER A 186 -5.65 10.78 12.45
N ASP A 187 -6.75 11.32 12.96
CA ASP A 187 -6.77 12.38 13.97
C ASP A 187 -7.02 11.87 15.40
N LEU A 188 -7.03 10.54 15.59
CA LEU A 188 -7.39 9.90 16.86
C LEU A 188 -6.62 10.45 18.09
N HIS A 189 -5.34 10.77 17.92
CA HIS A 189 -4.46 11.30 18.98
C HIS A 189 -3.82 12.62 18.57
N LEU A 190 -4.45 13.37 17.67
CA LEU A 190 -3.86 14.58 17.11
C LEU A 190 -3.59 15.64 18.17
N ASP A 191 -4.54 15.86 19.07
CA ASP A 191 -4.44 16.91 20.10
C ASP A 191 -3.34 16.60 21.11
N GLU A 192 -3.19 15.34 21.51
CA GLU A 192 -2.12 14.91 22.41
C GLU A 192 -0.74 15.02 21.77
N ILE A 193 -0.64 14.62 20.49
CA ILE A 193 0.59 14.75 19.71
C ILE A 193 1.00 16.22 19.59
N ILE A 194 0.05 17.11 19.25
CA ILE A 194 0.30 18.54 19.13
C ILE A 194 0.74 19.13 20.48
N ALA A 195 0.05 18.77 21.58
CA ALA A 195 0.40 19.25 22.92
C ALA A 195 1.83 18.87 23.32
N GLU A 196 2.28 17.66 23.00
CA GLU A 196 3.62 17.19 23.32
C GLU A 196 4.67 17.82 22.41
N LEU A 197 4.42 17.95 21.11
CA LEU A 197 5.31 18.58 20.15
C LEU A 197 5.48 20.08 20.41
N ASN A 198 4.47 20.77 20.90
CA ASN A 198 4.56 22.21 21.27
C ASN A 198 5.57 22.49 22.38
N ASN A 199 5.98 21.48 23.17
CA ASN A 199 7.05 21.64 24.17
C ASN A 199 8.45 21.79 23.53
N ILE A 200 8.60 21.34 22.27
CA ILE A 200 9.91 21.28 21.60
C ILE A 200 9.99 22.15 20.33
N ALA A 201 8.84 22.51 19.74
CA ALA A 201 8.77 23.22 18.47
C ALA A 201 7.47 24.04 18.35
N SER A 202 7.40 24.92 17.34
CA SER A 202 6.15 25.56 16.91
C SER A 202 5.45 24.65 15.91
N ILE A 203 4.16 24.41 16.13
CA ILE A 203 3.37 23.47 15.34
C ILE A 203 2.30 24.20 14.52
N GLU A 204 2.25 23.91 13.23
CA GLU A 204 1.18 24.30 12.32
C GLU A 204 0.50 23.04 11.80
N VAL A 205 -0.83 23.01 11.79
CA VAL A 205 -1.62 21.84 11.34
C VAL A 205 -2.57 22.24 10.24
N GLU A 206 -2.51 21.52 9.13
CA GLU A 206 -3.41 21.68 8.01
C GLU A 206 -4.19 20.35 7.82
N LYS A 207 -5.52 20.42 7.98
CA LYS A 207 -6.41 19.26 7.78
C LYS A 207 -6.97 19.23 6.36
N ASN A 208 -7.54 18.08 5.99
CA ASN A 208 -8.19 17.86 4.69
C ASN A 208 -7.27 18.10 3.49
N GLN A 209 -6.01 17.69 3.64
CA GLN A 209 -5.05 17.71 2.54
C GLN A 209 -5.18 16.44 1.69
N THR A 210 -4.66 16.49 0.47
CA THR A 210 -4.59 15.34 -0.44
C THR A 210 -3.14 15.07 -0.79
N ILE A 211 -2.70 13.83 -0.62
CA ILE A 211 -1.43 13.38 -1.17
C ILE A 211 -1.68 12.86 -2.59
N ILE A 212 -0.94 13.41 -3.56
CA ILE A 212 -0.90 12.92 -4.93
C ILE A 212 0.43 12.21 -5.15
N SER A 213 0.37 10.93 -5.51
CA SER A 213 1.54 10.09 -5.78
C SER A 213 1.59 9.70 -7.25
N ILE A 214 2.75 9.87 -7.87
CA ILE A 214 3.03 9.41 -9.24
C ILE A 214 3.78 8.09 -9.11
N VAL A 215 3.19 7.01 -9.63
CA VAL A 215 3.72 5.66 -9.54
C VAL A 215 4.28 5.22 -10.88
N GLY A 216 5.48 4.66 -10.88
CA GLY A 216 6.13 4.13 -12.07
C GLY A 216 7.58 3.74 -11.80
N ASN A 217 8.23 3.21 -12.83
CA ASN A 217 9.61 2.76 -12.74
C ASN A 217 10.55 3.75 -13.46
N GLU A 218 11.70 4.06 -12.84
CA GLU A 218 12.73 4.95 -13.38
C GLU A 218 12.22 6.35 -13.81
N ILE A 219 11.20 6.88 -13.15
CA ILE A 219 10.56 8.16 -13.49
C ILE A 219 11.58 9.30 -13.57
N ALA A 220 12.57 9.32 -12.67
CA ALA A 220 13.61 10.36 -12.65
C ALA A 220 14.64 10.28 -13.82
N LYS A 221 14.63 9.17 -14.56
CA LYS A 221 15.52 8.97 -15.72
C LYS A 221 14.82 9.21 -17.05
N THR A 222 13.52 9.43 -17.02
CA THR A 222 12.75 9.74 -18.22
C THR A 222 13.05 11.20 -18.58
N ASP A 223 13.86 11.42 -19.60
CA ASP A 223 14.09 12.75 -20.17
C ASP A 223 12.75 13.31 -20.63
N ALA A 224 12.43 14.52 -20.17
CA ALA A 224 11.21 15.24 -20.50
C ALA A 224 11.25 15.77 -21.94
#